data_7189b6c6a7ec55d2a64a259585f58499
#
_entry.id   7189b6c6a7ec55d2a64a259585f58499
#
_cell.length_a   1.000
_cell.length_b   1.000
_cell.length_c   1.000
_cell.angle_alpha   90.00
_cell.angle_beta   90.00
_cell.angle_gamma   90.00
#
_symmetry.space_group_name_H-M   'P 1'
#
loop_
_entity.id
_entity.type
_entity.pdbx_description
1 polymer ?
#
loop_
_entity_poly.entity_id
_entity_poly.type
_entity_poly.pdbx_seq_one_letter_code
_entity_poly.pdbx_strand_id
1 'polypeptide(L)'
;MLNYYAFRFKEGLSKIGLGVKSRSQTKPEKTKNTIKKELFNFEHIALYFSNKKTHNAFQVLSDHTCNDLDFDEVFQFLDRTQSRVGQQYLYDKLRCIKLDEAQTQEDEVLIERLSKDAVLRSQIQKELDRLKHKEAYYISSLFQEEHIQVPSWFLAIKLLSFTSFCTLILTFFNPVFFAVLLGVFC
;
A
#
# COMPACT_ATOMS: atom_id res chain seq x y z
N MET A 1 7.98 18.40 -16.88
CA MET A 1 7.83 17.54 -15.67
C MET A 1 7.06 16.26 -15.93
N LEU A 2 6.00 16.24 -16.74
CA LEU A 2 5.20 15.03 -17.05
C LEU A 2 6.01 13.85 -17.61
N ASN A 3 7.03 14.11 -18.43
CA ASN A 3 7.88 13.06 -19.01
C ASN A 3 8.77 12.33 -17.98
N TYR A 4 9.10 12.98 -16.85
CA TYR A 4 9.94 12.38 -15.82
C TYR A 4 9.19 11.32 -14.99
N TYR A 5 7.93 11.58 -14.64
CA TYR A 5 7.11 10.63 -13.88
C TYR A 5 6.64 9.45 -14.74
N ALA A 6 6.31 9.69 -16.00
CA ALA A 6 5.97 8.62 -16.94
C ALA A 6 7.17 7.69 -17.20
N PHE A 7 8.39 8.24 -17.25
CA PHE A 7 9.62 7.48 -17.38
C PHE A 7 9.93 6.64 -16.12
N ARG A 8 9.80 7.23 -14.93
CA ARG A 8 9.97 6.52 -13.64
C ARG A 8 8.96 5.41 -13.42
N PHE A 9 7.70 5.63 -13.82
CA PHE A 9 6.66 4.61 -13.76
C PHE A 9 6.96 3.43 -14.71
N LYS A 10 7.48 3.72 -15.90
CA LYS A 10 7.90 2.71 -16.87
C LYS A 10 9.13 1.91 -16.38
N GLU A 11 10.09 2.55 -15.75
CA GLU A 11 11.25 1.86 -15.13
C GLU A 11 10.85 1.02 -13.92
N GLY A 12 9.92 1.48 -13.11
CA GLY A 12 9.36 0.71 -12.00
C GLY A 12 8.69 -0.58 -12.46
N LEU A 13 7.91 -0.51 -13.54
CA LEU A 13 7.23 -1.67 -14.14
C LEU A 13 8.20 -2.65 -14.81
N SER A 14 9.29 -2.17 -15.39
CA SER A 14 10.30 -3.04 -16.01
C SER A 14 11.13 -3.83 -14.98
N LYS A 15 11.39 -3.24 -13.81
CA LYS A 15 12.10 -3.89 -12.70
C LYS A 15 11.27 -4.96 -11.97
N ILE A 16 9.94 -4.92 -12.10
CA ILE A 16 9.03 -5.92 -11.50
C ILE A 16 8.85 -7.16 -12.43
N GLY A 17 9.60 -7.25 -13.53
CA GLY A 17 9.54 -8.42 -14.43
C GLY A 17 8.24 -8.57 -15.21
N LEU A 18 7.43 -7.51 -15.31
CA LEU A 18 6.24 -7.45 -16.15
C LEU A 18 6.66 -7.21 -17.60
N GLY A 19 7.28 -8.21 -18.21
CA GLY A 19 7.47 -8.25 -19.65
C GLY A 19 6.10 -8.20 -20.34
N VAL A 20 5.85 -7.11 -21.05
CA VAL A 20 4.66 -6.96 -21.89
C VAL A 20 4.71 -8.01 -23.00
N LYS A 21 4.20 -9.22 -22.74
CA LYS A 21 3.82 -10.15 -23.79
C LYS A 21 2.51 -9.67 -24.39
N SER A 22 2.62 -9.00 -25.54
CA SER A 22 1.50 -8.80 -26.45
C SER A 22 0.90 -10.15 -26.80
N ARG A 23 -0.29 -10.45 -26.31
CA ARG A 23 -1.33 -11.24 -26.98
C ARG A 23 -2.45 -11.67 -26.01
N SER A 24 -3.58 -11.05 -26.10
CA SER A 24 -4.87 -11.67 -26.44
C SER A 24 -5.95 -10.59 -26.33
N GLN A 25 -6.76 -10.51 -27.36
CA GLN A 25 -7.99 -9.73 -27.40
C GLN A 25 -8.94 -10.32 -26.36
N THR A 26 -8.91 -9.79 -25.15
CA THR A 26 -9.96 -10.01 -24.17
C THR A 26 -11.10 -9.04 -24.48
N LYS A 27 -12.28 -9.60 -24.82
CA LYS A 27 -13.54 -8.86 -24.92
C LYS A 27 -13.65 -7.87 -23.77
N PRO A 28 -14.08 -6.61 -24.00
CA PRO A 28 -14.31 -5.65 -22.93
C PRO A 28 -15.39 -6.23 -22.01
N GLU A 29 -15.00 -6.64 -20.83
CA GLU A 29 -15.93 -7.03 -19.78
C GLU A 29 -16.71 -5.77 -19.40
N LYS A 30 -18.02 -5.80 -19.67
CA LYS A 30 -18.94 -4.72 -19.25
C LYS A 30 -18.78 -4.54 -17.75
N THR A 31 -18.19 -3.42 -17.35
CA THR A 31 -18.12 -3.00 -15.96
C THR A 31 -19.56 -2.94 -15.42
N LYS A 32 -19.96 -3.96 -14.69
CA LYS A 32 -21.27 -3.98 -14.03
C LYS A 32 -21.24 -2.90 -12.96
N ASN A 33 -21.98 -1.82 -13.17
CA ASN A 33 -22.32 -0.82 -12.15
C ASN A 33 -23.23 -1.44 -11.08
N THR A 34 -22.74 -2.47 -10.43
CA THR A 34 -23.53 -3.19 -9.41
C THR A 34 -23.03 -2.71 -8.05
N ILE A 35 -23.98 -2.27 -7.21
CA ILE A 35 -23.69 -1.98 -5.80
C ILE A 35 -23.09 -3.24 -5.19
N LYS A 36 -21.97 -3.09 -4.50
CA LYS A 36 -21.31 -4.21 -3.82
C LYS A 36 -22.24 -4.74 -2.73
N LYS A 37 -22.51 -6.05 -2.76
CA LYS A 37 -23.26 -6.76 -1.70
C LYS A 37 -22.32 -7.32 -0.61
N GLU A 38 -21.07 -6.90 -0.59
CA GLU A 38 -20.09 -7.35 0.41
C GLU A 38 -20.35 -6.68 1.76
N LEU A 39 -20.03 -7.38 2.84
CA LEU A 39 -19.97 -6.79 4.17
C LEU A 39 -18.77 -5.86 4.24
N PHE A 40 -19.01 -4.57 4.46
CA PHE A 40 -17.97 -3.57 4.63
C PHE A 40 -17.42 -3.64 6.05
N ASN A 41 -16.12 -3.76 6.16
CA ASN A 41 -15.42 -3.67 7.45
C ASN A 41 -14.82 -2.27 7.57
N PHE A 42 -15.58 -1.33 8.15
CA PHE A 42 -15.18 0.07 8.27
C PHE A 42 -13.96 0.26 9.16
N GLU A 43 -13.71 -0.61 10.14
CA GLU A 43 -12.50 -0.57 10.96
C GLU A 43 -11.25 -0.69 10.08
N HIS A 44 -11.21 -1.66 9.16
CA HIS A 44 -10.09 -1.83 8.25
C HIS A 44 -10.07 -0.78 7.13
N ILE A 45 -11.22 -0.34 6.67
CA ILE A 45 -11.32 0.70 5.63
C ILE A 45 -10.79 2.03 6.16
N ALA A 46 -11.12 2.40 7.40
CA ALA A 46 -10.67 3.63 8.03
C ALA A 46 -9.19 3.60 8.45
N LEU A 47 -8.55 2.43 8.47
CA LEU A 47 -7.20 2.25 9.02
C LEU A 47 -6.17 3.21 8.39
N TYR A 48 -6.21 3.36 7.06
CA TYR A 48 -5.30 4.27 6.37
C TYR A 48 -5.50 5.73 6.79
N PHE A 49 -6.75 6.18 6.89
CA PHE A 49 -7.10 7.52 7.35
C PHE A 49 -6.68 7.75 8.80
N SER A 50 -6.97 6.79 9.69
CA SER A 50 -6.68 6.90 11.13
C SER A 50 -5.19 6.91 11.44
N ASN A 51 -4.38 6.19 10.65
CA ASN A 51 -2.93 6.13 10.86
C ASN A 51 -2.17 7.36 10.33
N LYS A 52 -2.84 8.28 9.63
CA LYS A 52 -2.22 9.53 9.23
C LYS A 52 -2.01 10.47 10.40
N LYS A 53 -0.77 10.88 10.65
CA LYS A 53 -0.43 11.89 11.66
C LYS A 53 -1.00 13.26 11.36
N THR A 54 -0.94 13.64 10.07
CA THR A 54 -1.40 14.94 9.57
C THR A 54 -2.16 14.74 8.28
N HIS A 55 -3.33 15.37 8.20
CA HIS A 55 -4.10 15.45 6.98
C HIS A 55 -3.77 16.77 6.29
N ASN A 56 -2.99 16.72 5.20
CA ASN A 56 -2.78 17.89 4.36
C ASN A 56 -4.05 18.14 3.55
N ALA A 57 -5.06 18.72 4.21
CA ALA A 57 -6.38 18.93 3.66
C ALA A 57 -6.90 20.31 4.08
N PHE A 58 -7.71 20.92 3.23
CA PHE A 58 -8.43 22.15 3.55
C PHE A 58 -9.43 21.92 4.69
N GLN A 59 -10.11 20.79 4.64
CA GLN A 59 -11.08 20.39 5.66
C GLN A 59 -11.05 18.86 5.82
N VAL A 60 -11.15 18.40 7.06
CA VAL A 60 -11.35 16.99 7.43
C VAL A 60 -12.73 16.87 8.06
N LEU A 61 -13.55 15.95 7.55
CA LEU A 61 -14.85 15.68 8.13
C LEU A 61 -14.65 14.99 9.50
N SER A 62 -15.24 15.58 10.55
CA SER A 62 -15.24 15.00 11.89
C SER A 62 -16.11 13.74 11.94
N ASP A 63 -15.90 12.89 12.95
CA ASP A 63 -16.74 11.71 13.15
C ASP A 63 -18.19 12.10 13.43
N HIS A 64 -18.41 13.20 14.15
CA HIS A 64 -19.76 13.74 14.36
C HIS A 64 -20.43 14.09 13.04
N THR A 65 -19.73 14.81 12.16
CA THR A 65 -20.27 15.17 10.83
C THR A 65 -20.54 13.92 9.98
N CYS A 66 -19.68 12.93 10.06
CA CYS A 66 -19.85 11.66 9.34
C CYS A 66 -21.09 10.92 9.84
N ASN A 67 -21.35 10.90 11.15
CA ASN A 67 -22.55 10.29 11.71
C ASN A 67 -23.82 11.03 11.28
N ASP A 68 -23.79 12.36 11.26
CA ASP A 68 -24.94 13.19 10.83
C ASP A 68 -25.29 12.99 9.34
N LEU A 69 -24.29 12.62 8.53
CA LEU A 69 -24.44 12.41 7.09
C LEU A 69 -24.70 10.95 6.71
N ASP A 70 -24.82 10.04 7.65
CA ASP A 70 -24.86 8.58 7.39
C ASP A 70 -23.72 8.15 6.44
N PHE A 71 -22.50 8.63 6.75
CA PHE A 71 -21.35 8.53 5.87
C PHE A 71 -21.06 7.09 5.42
N ASP A 72 -21.29 6.12 6.27
CA ASP A 72 -21.09 4.71 5.96
C ASP A 72 -22.02 4.24 4.84
N GLU A 73 -23.28 4.68 4.83
CA GLU A 73 -24.22 4.38 3.75
C GLU A 73 -23.82 5.08 2.45
N VAL A 74 -23.43 6.34 2.53
CA VAL A 74 -22.93 7.11 1.39
C VAL A 74 -21.69 6.44 0.80
N PHE A 75 -20.77 6.01 1.65
CA PHE A 75 -19.57 5.30 1.23
C PHE A 75 -19.91 3.99 0.50
N GLN A 76 -20.77 3.17 1.07
CA GLN A 76 -21.21 1.92 0.47
C GLN A 76 -21.88 2.14 -0.90
N PHE A 77 -22.65 3.20 -1.02
CA PHE A 77 -23.29 3.58 -2.29
C PHE A 77 -22.27 4.02 -3.33
N LEU A 78 -21.24 4.75 -2.92
CA LEU A 78 -20.20 5.29 -3.83
C LEU A 78 -19.11 4.28 -4.18
N ASP A 79 -18.81 3.31 -3.30
CA ASP A 79 -17.69 2.40 -3.49
C ASP A 79 -17.85 1.47 -4.69
N ARG A 80 -17.04 1.75 -5.71
CA ARG A 80 -16.89 0.92 -6.91
C ARG A 80 -15.48 0.38 -7.06
N THR A 81 -14.65 0.55 -6.02
CA THR A 81 -13.25 0.10 -6.03
C THR A 81 -13.17 -1.41 -6.09
N GLN A 82 -12.12 -1.94 -6.70
CA GLN A 82 -11.93 -3.39 -6.83
C GLN A 82 -10.92 -3.94 -5.82
N SER A 83 -10.15 -3.05 -5.17
CA SER A 83 -9.12 -3.44 -4.21
C SER A 83 -9.38 -2.88 -2.83
N ARG A 84 -8.83 -3.52 -1.80
CA ARG A 84 -8.95 -3.06 -0.40
C ARG A 84 -8.18 -1.75 -0.18
N VAL A 85 -7.03 -1.60 -0.82
CA VAL A 85 -6.27 -0.34 -0.82
C VAL A 85 -7.07 0.78 -1.49
N GLY A 86 -7.79 0.47 -2.58
CA GLY A 86 -8.68 1.42 -3.23
C GLY A 86 -9.84 1.88 -2.34
N GLN A 87 -10.40 0.98 -1.53
CA GLN A 87 -11.43 1.33 -0.53
C GLN A 87 -10.90 2.31 0.50
N GLN A 88 -9.69 2.06 1.04
CA GLN A 88 -9.03 2.95 1.99
C GLN A 88 -8.73 4.33 1.39
N TYR A 89 -8.26 4.36 0.14
CA TYR A 89 -8.00 5.59 -0.57
C TYR A 89 -9.30 6.40 -0.82
N LEU A 90 -10.38 5.72 -1.23
CA LEU A 90 -11.69 6.37 -1.41
C LEU A 90 -12.20 6.94 -0.10
N TYR A 91 -12.10 6.19 1.00
CA TYR A 91 -12.50 6.64 2.32
C TYR A 91 -11.74 7.91 2.75
N ASP A 92 -10.42 7.90 2.60
CA ASP A 92 -9.57 9.06 2.89
C ASP A 92 -9.94 10.26 2.01
N LYS A 93 -10.17 10.04 0.72
CA LYS A 93 -10.52 11.11 -0.23
C LYS A 93 -11.88 11.73 0.08
N LEU A 94 -12.84 10.96 0.54
CA LEU A 94 -14.16 11.46 0.96
C LEU A 94 -14.12 12.18 2.30
N ARG A 95 -13.24 11.76 3.23
CA ARG A 95 -13.06 12.40 4.54
C ARG A 95 -12.20 13.67 4.48
N CYS A 96 -11.26 13.74 3.53
CA CYS A 96 -10.28 14.83 3.41
C CYS A 96 -10.54 15.66 2.16
N ILE A 97 -11.11 16.84 2.33
CA ILE A 97 -11.35 17.79 1.25
C ILE A 97 -10.04 18.55 0.98
N LYS A 98 -9.50 18.40 -0.21
CA LYS A 98 -8.29 19.12 -0.66
C LYS A 98 -8.67 20.15 -1.70
N LEU A 99 -8.10 21.35 -1.59
CA LEU A 99 -8.18 22.41 -2.61
C LEU A 99 -6.84 22.47 -3.36
N ASP A 100 -6.56 21.44 -4.13
CA ASP A 100 -5.35 21.35 -4.95
C ASP A 100 -5.76 21.22 -6.42
N GLU A 101 -5.73 22.36 -7.12
CA GLU A 101 -6.11 22.41 -8.53
C GLU A 101 -5.16 21.61 -9.42
N ALA A 102 -3.86 21.59 -9.09
CA ALA A 102 -2.88 20.84 -9.87
C ALA A 102 -3.14 19.32 -9.76
N GLN A 103 -3.41 18.82 -8.56
CA GLN A 103 -3.76 17.44 -8.36
C GLN A 103 -5.09 17.07 -9.02
N THR A 104 -6.07 17.98 -8.99
CA THR A 104 -7.36 17.77 -9.65
C THR A 104 -7.21 17.64 -11.16
N GLN A 105 -6.39 18.48 -11.78
CA GLN A 105 -6.09 18.40 -13.21
C GLN A 105 -5.35 17.11 -13.59
N GLU A 106 -4.40 16.67 -12.76
CA GLU A 106 -3.72 15.39 -12.97
C GLU A 106 -4.70 14.19 -12.87
N ASP A 107 -5.59 14.22 -11.90
CA ASP A 107 -6.64 13.21 -11.72
C ASP A 107 -7.58 13.17 -12.95
N GLU A 108 -7.99 14.33 -13.47
CA GLU A 108 -8.84 14.42 -14.67
C GLU A 108 -8.17 13.83 -15.92
N VAL A 109 -6.90 14.18 -16.15
CA VAL A 109 -6.11 13.62 -17.25
C VAL A 109 -6.00 12.11 -17.15
N LEU A 110 -5.79 11.59 -15.93
CA LEU A 110 -5.73 10.16 -15.67
C LEU A 110 -7.08 9.48 -15.95
N ILE A 111 -8.18 10.06 -15.48
CA ILE A 111 -9.55 9.57 -15.72
C ILE A 111 -9.85 9.54 -17.22
N GLU A 112 -9.53 10.60 -17.93
CA GLU A 112 -9.74 10.67 -19.39
C GLU A 112 -8.95 9.59 -20.11
N ARG A 113 -7.68 9.41 -19.75
CA ARG A 113 -6.83 8.36 -20.33
C ARG A 113 -7.38 6.96 -20.07
N LEU A 114 -7.78 6.67 -18.82
CA LEU A 114 -8.35 5.39 -18.44
C LEU A 114 -9.73 5.14 -19.07
N SER A 115 -10.50 6.19 -19.38
CA SER A 115 -11.78 6.05 -20.08
C SER A 115 -11.58 5.69 -21.54
N LYS A 116 -10.57 6.25 -22.20
CA LYS A 116 -10.28 6.04 -23.62
C LYS A 116 -9.51 4.74 -23.88
N ASP A 117 -8.60 4.36 -22.99
CA ASP A 117 -7.74 3.18 -23.17
C ASP A 117 -8.27 1.98 -22.36
N ALA A 118 -9.10 1.16 -23.03
CA ALA A 118 -9.66 -0.04 -22.44
C ALA A 118 -8.60 -1.11 -22.12
N VAL A 119 -7.49 -1.15 -22.86
CA VAL A 119 -6.42 -2.12 -22.65
C VAL A 119 -5.65 -1.77 -21.38
N LEU A 120 -5.23 -0.51 -21.25
CA LEU A 120 -4.56 -0.01 -20.04
C LEU A 120 -5.46 -0.19 -18.82
N ARG A 121 -6.75 0.15 -18.92
CA ARG A 121 -7.72 -0.04 -17.85
C ARG A 121 -7.82 -1.49 -17.41
N SER A 122 -7.92 -2.44 -18.33
CA SER A 122 -8.01 -3.86 -17.99
C SER A 122 -6.74 -4.41 -17.35
N GLN A 123 -5.57 -3.93 -17.77
CA GLN A 123 -4.30 -4.30 -17.14
C GLN A 123 -4.24 -3.83 -15.69
N ILE A 124 -4.58 -2.56 -15.44
CA ILE A 124 -4.61 -1.99 -14.09
C ILE A 124 -5.64 -2.73 -13.23
N GLN A 125 -6.83 -3.00 -13.74
CA GLN A 125 -7.87 -3.74 -13.02
C GLN A 125 -7.37 -5.13 -12.61
N LYS A 126 -6.68 -5.83 -13.49
CA LYS A 126 -6.10 -7.15 -13.20
C LYS A 126 -5.07 -7.10 -12.05
N GLU A 127 -4.23 -6.07 -12.00
CA GLU A 127 -3.28 -5.90 -10.90
C GLU A 127 -3.99 -5.51 -9.60
N LEU A 128 -5.00 -4.64 -9.66
CA LEU A 128 -5.81 -4.29 -8.49
C LEU A 128 -6.63 -5.46 -7.95
N ASP A 129 -7.01 -6.42 -8.79
CA ASP A 129 -7.71 -7.64 -8.37
C ASP A 129 -6.86 -8.50 -7.42
N ARG A 130 -5.54 -8.43 -7.51
CA ARG A 130 -4.64 -9.11 -6.57
C ARG A 130 -4.73 -8.55 -5.15
N LEU A 131 -5.22 -7.32 -5.02
CA LEU A 131 -5.37 -6.62 -3.74
C LEU A 131 -6.80 -6.71 -3.17
N LYS A 132 -7.55 -7.75 -3.52
CA LYS A 132 -8.92 -8.00 -2.99
C LYS A 132 -8.94 -8.71 -1.64
N HIS A 133 -7.86 -9.39 -1.27
CA HIS A 133 -7.76 -10.13 -0.02
C HIS A 133 -7.78 -9.21 1.20
N LYS A 134 -8.24 -9.70 2.34
CA LYS A 134 -8.34 -8.90 3.58
C LYS A 134 -7.00 -8.37 4.04
N GLU A 135 -5.94 -9.13 3.84
CA GLU A 135 -4.57 -8.76 4.20
C GLU A 135 -4.09 -7.51 3.44
N ALA A 136 -4.68 -7.20 2.30
CA ALA A 136 -4.33 -6.02 1.53
C ALA A 136 -4.68 -4.69 2.23
N TYR A 137 -5.55 -4.70 3.26
CA TYR A 137 -5.78 -3.53 4.09
C TYR A 137 -4.52 -3.08 4.86
N TYR A 138 -3.60 -4.00 5.16
CA TYR A 138 -2.38 -3.69 5.88
C TYR A 138 -1.25 -3.18 4.99
N ILE A 139 -1.39 -3.29 3.65
CA ILE A 139 -0.37 -2.81 2.70
C ILE A 139 -0.16 -1.31 2.84
N SER A 140 -1.24 -0.53 3.02
CA SER A 140 -1.15 0.91 3.18
C SER A 140 -0.33 1.32 4.41
N SER A 141 -0.39 0.54 5.49
CA SER A 141 0.38 0.80 6.71
C SER A 141 1.88 0.64 6.49
N LEU A 142 2.31 -0.16 5.50
CA LEU A 142 3.74 -0.31 5.17
C LEU A 142 4.36 0.97 4.58
N PHE A 143 3.54 1.87 4.07
CA PHE A 143 3.99 3.15 3.48
C PHE A 143 3.73 4.35 4.39
N GLN A 144 3.08 4.13 5.52
CA GLN A 144 2.89 5.15 6.54
C GLN A 144 4.11 5.15 7.48
N GLU A 145 4.71 6.31 7.71
CA GLU A 145 6.07 6.50 8.24
C GLU A 145 6.40 5.93 9.64
N GLU A 146 5.46 5.31 10.32
CA GLU A 146 5.72 4.69 11.63
C GLU A 146 5.86 3.17 11.56
N HIS A 147 6.84 2.75 10.78
CA HIS A 147 7.16 1.34 10.76
C HIS A 147 8.18 0.99 11.80
N ILE A 148 7.75 0.15 12.74
CA ILE A 148 8.60 -0.63 13.60
C ILE A 148 9.82 0.18 14.06
N GLN A 149 9.65 0.97 15.10
CA GLN A 149 10.79 1.47 15.85
C GLN A 149 11.64 0.26 16.21
N VAL A 150 12.86 0.26 15.66
CA VAL A 150 13.80 -0.82 15.92
C VAL A 150 13.91 -0.94 17.44
N PRO A 151 13.50 -2.07 18.05
CA PRO A 151 13.51 -2.19 19.51
C PRO A 151 14.92 -1.96 20.03
N SER A 152 15.06 -1.29 21.16
CA SER A 152 16.35 -0.93 21.75
C SER A 152 17.31 -2.13 21.94
N TRP A 153 16.77 -3.33 22.09
CA TRP A 153 17.53 -4.58 22.18
C TRP A 153 18.11 -5.08 20.84
N PHE A 154 17.79 -4.45 19.70
CA PHE A 154 18.37 -4.81 18.41
C PHE A 154 19.89 -4.61 18.36
N LEU A 155 20.41 -3.64 19.12
CA LEU A 155 21.84 -3.45 19.32
C LEU A 155 22.49 -4.67 20.00
N ALA A 156 21.81 -5.27 20.97
CA ALA A 156 22.26 -6.47 21.64
C ALA A 156 22.37 -7.67 20.67
N ILE A 157 21.39 -7.84 19.77
CA ILE A 157 21.44 -8.87 18.73
C ILE A 157 22.64 -8.66 17.78
N LYS A 158 22.88 -7.42 17.36
CA LYS A 158 24.03 -7.12 16.51
C LYS A 158 25.36 -7.43 17.20
N LEU A 159 25.49 -7.06 18.49
CA LEU A 159 26.67 -7.38 19.28
C LEU A 159 26.86 -8.89 19.46
N LEU A 160 25.78 -9.60 19.77
CA LEU A 160 25.81 -11.05 19.92
C LEU A 160 26.20 -11.75 18.62
N SER A 161 25.67 -11.31 17.49
CA SER A 161 26.01 -11.84 16.17
C SER A 161 27.48 -11.56 15.84
N PHE A 162 27.98 -10.36 16.16
CA PHE A 162 29.37 -9.99 15.90
C PHE A 162 30.34 -10.80 16.78
N THR A 163 30.03 -10.95 18.08
CA THR A 163 30.86 -11.77 18.99
C THR A 163 30.88 -13.23 18.56
N SER A 164 29.75 -13.78 18.13
CA SER A 164 29.68 -15.15 17.57
C SER A 164 30.55 -15.31 16.34
N PHE A 165 30.57 -14.33 15.45
CA PHE A 165 31.42 -14.34 14.26
C PHE A 165 32.91 -14.24 14.61
N CYS A 166 33.28 -13.38 15.57
CA CYS A 166 34.65 -13.26 16.05
C CYS A 166 35.15 -14.55 16.73
N THR A 167 34.32 -15.18 17.57
CA THR A 167 34.68 -16.45 18.22
C THR A 167 34.85 -17.58 17.25
N LEU A 168 34.07 -17.60 16.16
CA LEU A 168 34.21 -18.59 15.09
C LEU A 168 35.58 -18.45 14.39
N ILE A 169 36.02 -17.22 14.11
CA ILE A 169 37.36 -16.97 13.54
C ILE A 169 38.48 -17.37 14.51
N LEU A 170 38.35 -17.04 15.81
CA LEU A 170 39.33 -17.37 16.83
C LEU A 170 39.45 -18.89 17.08
N THR A 171 38.37 -19.66 16.89
CA THR A 171 38.37 -21.11 16.99
C THR A 171 39.37 -21.74 15.99
N PHE A 172 39.59 -21.07 14.86
CA PHE A 172 40.56 -21.53 13.86
C PHE A 172 42.01 -21.48 14.36
N PHE A 173 42.31 -20.55 15.29
CA PHE A 173 43.61 -20.42 15.89
C PHE A 173 43.80 -21.22 17.19
N ASN A 174 42.76 -21.44 17.95
CA ASN A 174 42.79 -22.18 19.21
C ASN A 174 41.43 -22.84 19.53
N PRO A 175 41.41 -24.19 19.68
CA PRO A 175 40.16 -24.95 19.89
C PRO A 175 39.44 -24.62 21.20
N VAL A 176 40.10 -23.97 22.16
CA VAL A 176 39.46 -23.54 23.43
C VAL A 176 38.31 -22.54 23.18
N PHE A 177 38.41 -21.72 22.13
CA PHE A 177 37.35 -20.79 21.77
C PHE A 177 36.07 -21.47 21.27
N PHE A 178 36.13 -22.74 20.89
CA PHE A 178 34.95 -23.52 20.54
C PHE A 178 34.02 -23.74 21.76
N ALA A 179 34.59 -23.94 22.94
CA ALA A 179 33.82 -24.08 24.17
C ALA A 179 33.08 -22.75 24.53
N VAL A 180 33.70 -21.60 24.25
CA VAL A 180 33.06 -20.28 24.44
C VAL A 180 31.90 -20.10 23.48
N LEU A 181 32.05 -20.54 22.23
CA LEU A 181 30.98 -20.47 21.22
C LEU A 181 29.76 -21.30 21.62
N LEU A 182 29.97 -22.51 22.16
CA LEU A 182 28.88 -23.34 22.70
C LEU A 182 28.19 -22.67 23.91
N GLY A 183 28.90 -21.97 24.77
CA GLY A 183 28.33 -21.25 25.91
C GLY A 183 27.50 -20.01 25.54
N VAL A 184 27.69 -19.44 24.35
CA VAL A 184 26.89 -18.32 23.86
C VAL A 184 25.57 -18.78 23.23
N PHE A 185 25.48 -20.06 22.79
CA PHE A 185 24.28 -20.64 22.17
C PHE A 185 23.44 -21.51 23.12
N CYS A 186 23.92 -21.78 24.34
CA CYS A 186 23.13 -22.39 25.42
C CYS A 186 22.53 -21.35 26.36
#